data_d6c4e15f5c3cab4ba814e1641005f0df
#
_entry.id   d6c4e15f5c3cab4ba814e1641005f0df
#
_cell.length_a   1.000
_cell.length_b   1.000
_cell.length_c   1.000
_cell.angle_alpha   90.00
_cell.angle_beta   90.00
_cell.angle_gamma   90.00
#
_symmetry.space_group_name_H-M   'P 1'
#
loop_
_entity.id
_entity.type
_entity.pdbx_description
1 polymer ?
#
loop_
_entity_poly.entity_id
_entity_poly.type
_entity_poly.pdbx_seq_one_letter_code
_entity_poly.pdbx_strand_id
1 'polypeptide(L)'
;LVCAVMFVARVAKPDEFQLIMSVRDASLAGRDADTEASVTIIQNWIGGDSASSGNLPLFLVNYGINAARMLVPVELLTKGMQYIPFLLFQLAVTVYLASLFVHVDEIEDENQFLALSIFLGYFLASAIFEPDFGSWVRHESATFPVLHLLVMSSNQCVSAWKANAAALKSKFHKQSKHSSSWEGEVA
;
A
#
# COMPACT_ATOMS: atom_id res chain seq x y z
N LEU A 1 -5.58 -13.07 9.34
CA LEU A 1 -5.50 -14.22 8.43
C LEU A 1 -4.04 -14.62 8.17
N VAL A 2 -3.20 -13.73 7.58
CA VAL A 2 -1.79 -14.04 7.21
C VAL A 2 -0.98 -14.56 8.39
N CYS A 3 -1.04 -13.90 9.55
CA CYS A 3 -0.34 -14.36 10.76
C CYS A 3 -0.74 -15.78 11.18
N ALA A 4 -2.03 -16.11 11.07
CA ALA A 4 -2.53 -17.44 11.39
C ALA A 4 -2.03 -18.47 10.36
N VAL A 5 -2.05 -18.14 9.08
CA VAL A 5 -1.53 -19.01 8.01
C VAL A 5 -0.03 -19.27 8.20
N MET A 6 0.76 -18.23 8.47
CA MET A 6 2.20 -18.34 8.69
C MET A 6 2.51 -19.16 9.95
N PHE A 7 1.73 -18.97 11.02
CA PHE A 7 1.87 -19.79 12.23
C PHE A 7 1.55 -21.26 11.96
N VAL A 8 0.45 -21.54 11.28
CA VAL A 8 0.05 -22.91 10.90
C VAL A 8 1.10 -23.54 9.98
N ALA A 9 1.58 -22.79 8.96
CA ALA A 9 2.62 -23.28 8.07
C ALA A 9 3.91 -23.66 8.83
N ARG A 10 4.34 -22.81 9.78
CA ARG A 10 5.52 -23.10 10.59
C ARG A 10 5.37 -24.36 11.46
N VAL A 11 4.17 -24.58 12.00
CA VAL A 11 3.91 -25.73 12.91
C VAL A 11 3.66 -27.00 12.13
N ALA A 12 2.83 -26.92 11.08
CA ALA A 12 2.41 -28.11 10.33
C ALA A 12 3.40 -28.53 9.25
N LYS A 13 4.15 -27.57 8.67
CA LYS A 13 5.07 -27.78 7.56
C LYS A 13 6.33 -26.90 7.69
N PRO A 14 7.19 -27.18 8.66
CA PRO A 14 8.36 -26.36 8.94
C PRO A 14 9.32 -26.25 7.75
N ASP A 15 9.44 -27.28 6.93
CA ASP A 15 10.33 -27.29 5.76
C ASP A 15 9.85 -26.34 4.67
N GLU A 16 8.53 -26.31 4.40
CA GLU A 16 7.93 -25.37 3.44
C GLU A 16 8.04 -23.93 3.95
N PHE A 17 7.87 -23.71 5.25
CA PHE A 17 8.07 -22.40 5.86
C PHE A 17 9.52 -21.92 5.69
N GLN A 18 10.49 -22.78 5.94
CA GLN A 18 11.92 -22.46 5.74
C GLN A 18 12.24 -22.18 4.28
N LEU A 19 11.63 -22.90 3.34
CA LEU A 19 11.79 -22.64 1.92
C LEU A 19 11.29 -21.22 1.54
N ILE A 20 10.12 -20.84 2.03
CA ILE A 20 9.57 -19.48 1.78
C ILE A 20 10.52 -18.41 2.34
N MET A 21 11.05 -18.61 3.56
CA MET A 21 11.99 -17.68 4.17
C MET A 21 13.30 -17.61 3.39
N SER A 22 13.84 -18.73 2.93
CA SER A 22 15.07 -18.76 2.15
C SER A 22 14.94 -18.05 0.79
N VAL A 23 13.80 -18.17 0.12
CA VAL A 23 13.51 -17.44 -1.13
C VAL A 23 13.47 -15.93 -0.88
N ARG A 24 12.82 -15.50 0.20
CA ARG A 24 12.80 -14.08 0.59
C ARG A 24 14.19 -13.56 0.89
N ASP A 25 14.97 -14.28 1.70
CA ASP A 25 16.31 -13.86 2.10
C ASP A 25 17.25 -13.82 0.89
N ALA A 26 17.14 -14.77 -0.04
CA ALA A 26 17.89 -14.77 -1.31
C ALA A 26 17.49 -13.57 -2.20
N SER A 27 16.22 -13.21 -2.24
CA SER A 27 15.74 -12.03 -2.97
C SER A 27 16.32 -10.73 -2.39
N LEU A 28 16.33 -10.59 -1.07
CA LEU A 28 16.93 -9.46 -0.37
C LEU A 28 18.43 -9.36 -0.63
N ALA A 29 19.18 -10.46 -0.49
CA ALA A 29 20.62 -10.49 -0.72
C ALA A 29 20.98 -10.15 -2.19
N GLY A 30 20.19 -10.60 -3.15
CA GLY A 30 20.36 -10.25 -4.56
C GLY A 30 20.18 -8.76 -4.84
N ARG A 31 19.29 -8.08 -4.10
CA ARG A 31 19.05 -6.63 -4.24
C ARG A 31 20.09 -5.78 -3.51
N ASP A 32 20.58 -6.24 -2.38
CA ASP A 32 21.64 -5.54 -1.62
C ASP A 32 22.95 -5.48 -2.40
N ALA A 33 23.20 -6.46 -3.27
CA ALA A 33 24.35 -6.47 -4.17
C ALA A 33 24.22 -5.47 -5.35
N ASP A 34 23.02 -4.95 -5.63
CA ASP A 34 22.78 -3.98 -6.70
C ASP A 34 22.73 -2.55 -6.12
N THR A 35 23.73 -1.73 -6.49
CA THR A 35 23.89 -0.36 -5.97
C THR A 35 22.73 0.58 -6.31
N GLU A 36 22.02 0.38 -7.41
CA GLU A 36 20.83 1.18 -7.75
C GLU A 36 19.60 0.72 -6.98
N ALA A 37 19.41 -0.59 -6.83
CA ALA A 37 18.28 -1.16 -6.10
C ALA A 37 18.41 -0.95 -4.58
N SER A 38 19.61 -0.86 -4.04
CA SER A 38 19.87 -0.68 -2.60
C SER A 38 19.27 0.61 -2.02
N VAL A 39 19.03 1.63 -2.84
CA VAL A 39 18.45 2.92 -2.41
C VAL A 39 16.99 2.75 -1.94
N THR A 40 16.25 1.82 -2.51
CA THR A 40 14.80 1.63 -2.27
C THR A 40 14.47 0.34 -1.53
N ILE A 41 15.47 -0.36 -0.99
CA ILE A 41 15.29 -1.60 -0.22
C ILE A 41 14.39 -1.38 1.00
N ILE A 42 13.46 -2.31 1.21
CA ILE A 42 12.60 -2.39 2.38
C ILE A 42 13.29 -3.25 3.44
N GLN A 43 14.19 -2.65 4.21
CA GLN A 43 14.89 -3.33 5.29
C GLN A 43 13.99 -3.54 6.51
N ASN A 44 14.24 -4.62 7.26
CA ASN A 44 13.56 -4.83 8.53
C ASN A 44 13.98 -3.74 9.55
N TRP A 45 13.00 -3.14 10.22
CA TRP A 45 13.28 -2.11 11.24
C TRP A 45 13.81 -2.69 12.55
N ILE A 46 13.37 -3.90 12.89
CA ILE A 46 13.70 -4.53 14.16
C ILE A 46 14.53 -5.79 13.89
N GLY A 47 15.73 -5.84 14.46
CA GLY A 47 16.61 -7.02 14.42
C GLY A 47 17.43 -7.19 13.15
N GLY A 48 17.33 -6.26 12.18
CA GLY A 48 18.07 -6.33 10.91
C GLY A 48 17.76 -7.58 10.09
N ASP A 49 18.61 -7.89 9.13
CA ASP A 49 18.39 -9.01 8.18
C ASP A 49 18.46 -10.38 8.84
N SER A 50 19.20 -10.50 9.95
CA SER A 50 19.32 -11.77 10.73
C SER A 50 18.03 -12.16 11.46
N ALA A 51 17.04 -11.27 11.54
CA ALA A 51 15.83 -11.48 12.33
C ALA A 51 14.76 -12.30 11.60
N SER A 52 14.92 -12.54 10.29
CA SER A 52 13.84 -13.06 9.47
C SER A 52 13.63 -14.57 9.59
N SER A 53 14.68 -15.37 9.65
CA SER A 53 14.56 -16.83 9.49
C SER A 53 14.30 -17.64 10.76
N GLY A 54 14.61 -17.10 11.95
CA GLY A 54 14.55 -17.85 13.22
C GLY A 54 13.41 -17.49 14.16
N ASN A 55 12.91 -16.25 14.10
CA ASN A 55 11.99 -15.70 15.10
C ASN A 55 10.66 -15.26 14.48
N LEU A 56 9.65 -16.17 14.50
CA LEU A 56 8.33 -15.90 13.92
C LEU A 56 7.65 -14.64 14.48
N PRO A 57 7.62 -14.34 15.79
CA PRO A 57 7.06 -13.10 16.31
C PRO A 57 7.72 -11.86 15.70
N LEU A 58 9.05 -11.85 15.62
CA LEU A 58 9.81 -10.73 15.05
C LEU A 58 9.54 -10.58 13.54
N PHE A 59 9.47 -11.69 12.82
CA PHE A 59 9.05 -11.71 11.43
C PHE A 59 7.67 -11.08 11.24
N LEU A 60 6.67 -11.45 12.04
CA LEU A 60 5.31 -10.94 11.93
C LEU A 60 5.22 -9.43 12.22
N VAL A 61 6.00 -8.95 13.20
CA VAL A 61 6.08 -7.51 13.48
C VAL A 61 6.70 -6.76 12.30
N ASN A 62 7.84 -7.21 11.79
CA ASN A 62 8.48 -6.59 10.60
C ASN A 62 7.59 -6.68 9.37
N TYR A 63 6.88 -7.79 9.16
CA TYR A 63 5.90 -7.94 8.10
C TYR A 63 4.80 -6.86 8.17
N GLY A 64 4.22 -6.64 9.34
CA GLY A 64 3.22 -5.59 9.54
C GLY A 64 3.78 -4.18 9.29
N ILE A 65 4.99 -3.90 9.76
CA ILE A 65 5.67 -2.63 9.53
C ILE A 65 5.94 -2.45 8.03
N ASN A 66 6.47 -3.45 7.35
CA ASN A 66 6.80 -3.37 5.92
C ASN A 66 5.53 -3.22 5.07
N ALA A 67 4.44 -3.92 5.39
CA ALA A 67 3.14 -3.72 4.74
C ALA A 67 2.64 -2.28 4.91
N ALA A 68 2.74 -1.70 6.10
CA ALA A 68 2.37 -0.31 6.33
C ALA A 68 3.27 0.67 5.54
N ARG A 69 4.58 0.42 5.44
CA ARG A 69 5.52 1.21 4.62
C ARG A 69 5.22 1.12 3.13
N MET A 70 4.80 -0.04 2.63
CA MET A 70 4.39 -0.21 1.24
C MET A 70 3.12 0.59 0.91
N LEU A 71 2.18 0.70 1.85
CA LEU A 71 0.98 1.53 1.69
C LEU A 71 1.30 3.03 1.81
N VAL A 72 2.19 3.41 2.73
CA VAL A 72 2.53 4.82 3.02
C VAL A 72 4.05 4.98 3.01
N PRO A 73 4.68 5.01 1.83
CA PRO A 73 6.14 5.00 1.68
C PRO A 73 6.77 6.38 1.92
N VAL A 74 6.54 6.98 3.10
CA VAL A 74 7.04 8.32 3.45
C VAL A 74 8.55 8.43 3.41
N GLU A 75 9.27 7.34 3.61
CA GLU A 75 10.73 7.30 3.55
C GLU A 75 11.29 7.63 2.15
N LEU A 76 10.48 7.49 1.09
CA LEU A 76 10.88 7.88 -0.25
C LEU A 76 11.14 9.38 -0.38
N LEU A 77 10.58 10.21 0.51
CA LEU A 77 10.89 11.65 0.58
C LEU A 77 12.39 11.92 0.85
N THR A 78 13.03 11.03 1.58
CA THR A 78 14.47 11.15 1.92
C THR A 78 15.39 10.61 0.85
N LYS A 79 14.83 9.85 -0.13
CA LYS A 79 15.62 9.16 -1.17
C LYS A 79 15.80 9.99 -2.44
N GLY A 80 15.01 11.05 -2.62
CA GLY A 80 15.15 11.99 -3.73
C GLY A 80 13.83 12.43 -4.35
N MET A 81 13.88 13.57 -5.05
CA MET A 81 12.71 14.20 -5.67
C MET A 81 12.04 13.33 -6.74
N GLN A 82 12.78 12.45 -7.38
CA GLN A 82 12.28 11.53 -8.41
C GLN A 82 11.24 10.54 -7.88
N TYR A 83 11.21 10.28 -6.58
CA TYR A 83 10.27 9.34 -5.95
C TYR A 83 8.95 10.01 -5.53
N ILE A 84 8.85 11.34 -5.58
CA ILE A 84 7.63 12.07 -5.18
C ILE A 84 6.40 11.70 -6.01
N PRO A 85 6.45 11.59 -7.36
CA PRO A 85 5.28 11.17 -8.13
C PRO A 85 4.75 9.82 -7.71
N PHE A 86 5.65 8.87 -7.43
CA PHE A 86 5.28 7.55 -6.92
C PHE A 86 4.66 7.62 -5.52
N LEU A 87 5.25 8.37 -4.60
CA LEU A 87 4.67 8.57 -3.27
C LEU A 87 3.24 9.12 -3.35
N LEU A 88 3.01 10.14 -4.18
CA LEU A 88 1.69 10.74 -4.36
C LEU A 88 0.68 9.73 -4.94
N PHE A 89 1.10 8.94 -5.93
CA PHE A 89 0.29 7.87 -6.49
C PHE A 89 -0.08 6.84 -5.43
N GLN A 90 0.91 6.33 -4.68
CA GLN A 90 0.69 5.34 -3.64
C GLN A 90 -0.22 5.86 -2.51
N LEU A 91 -0.05 7.12 -2.10
CA LEU A 91 -0.95 7.74 -1.12
C LEU A 91 -2.38 7.84 -1.64
N ALA A 92 -2.58 8.18 -2.92
CA ALA A 92 -3.91 8.22 -3.52
C ALA A 92 -4.57 6.83 -3.53
N VAL A 93 -3.82 5.77 -3.92
CA VAL A 93 -4.28 4.38 -3.86
C VAL A 93 -4.64 3.99 -2.43
N THR A 94 -3.78 4.31 -1.47
CA THR A 94 -3.99 3.96 -0.05
C THR A 94 -5.21 4.66 0.53
N VAL A 95 -5.40 5.96 0.27
CA VAL A 95 -6.60 6.71 0.71
C VAL A 95 -7.86 6.12 0.08
N TYR A 96 -7.80 5.76 -1.19
CA TYR A 96 -8.92 5.13 -1.88
C TYR A 96 -9.28 3.78 -1.27
N LEU A 97 -8.29 2.90 -1.04
CA LEU A 97 -8.47 1.60 -0.40
C LEU A 97 -9.02 1.75 1.03
N ALA A 98 -8.47 2.69 1.81
CA ALA A 98 -8.98 2.97 3.15
C ALA A 98 -10.45 3.38 3.13
N SER A 99 -10.86 4.20 2.15
CA SER A 99 -12.27 4.57 1.99
C SER A 99 -13.17 3.39 1.63
N LEU A 100 -12.70 2.46 0.80
CA LEU A 100 -13.41 1.21 0.49
C LEU A 100 -13.57 0.32 1.72
N PHE A 101 -12.52 0.23 2.55
CA PHE A 101 -12.56 -0.57 3.77
C PHE A 101 -13.54 -0.03 4.81
N VAL A 102 -13.60 1.28 4.97
CA VAL A 102 -14.56 1.92 5.90
C VAL A 102 -16.00 1.67 5.48
N HIS A 103 -16.25 1.49 4.18
CA HIS A 103 -17.59 1.29 3.63
C HIS A 103 -17.76 -0.12 3.02
N VAL A 104 -17.02 -1.10 3.52
CA VAL A 104 -17.06 -2.47 2.97
C VAL A 104 -18.45 -3.09 3.04
N ASP A 105 -19.22 -2.74 4.05
CA ASP A 105 -20.60 -3.23 4.25
C ASP A 105 -21.59 -2.66 3.21
N GLU A 106 -21.20 -1.60 2.49
CA GLU A 106 -21.99 -0.97 1.42
C GLU A 106 -21.68 -1.54 0.04
N ILE A 107 -20.75 -2.49 -0.06
CA ILE A 107 -20.37 -3.15 -1.32
C ILE A 107 -21.39 -4.23 -1.63
N GLU A 108 -22.34 -3.93 -2.52
CA GLU A 108 -23.38 -4.86 -2.97
C GLU A 108 -22.94 -5.71 -4.17
N ASP A 109 -21.99 -5.22 -4.97
CA ASP A 109 -21.49 -5.91 -6.18
C ASP A 109 -20.44 -6.96 -5.83
N GLU A 110 -20.77 -8.22 -6.06
CA GLU A 110 -19.89 -9.37 -5.83
C GLU A 110 -18.55 -9.24 -6.59
N ASN A 111 -18.56 -8.66 -7.79
CA ASN A 111 -17.34 -8.48 -8.58
C ASN A 111 -16.39 -7.46 -7.94
N GLN A 112 -16.94 -6.43 -7.28
CA GLN A 112 -16.13 -5.47 -6.53
C GLN A 112 -15.54 -6.08 -5.28
N PHE A 113 -16.32 -6.85 -4.55
CA PHE A 113 -15.84 -7.57 -3.38
C PHE A 113 -14.73 -8.57 -3.77
N LEU A 114 -14.91 -9.27 -4.89
CA LEU A 114 -13.91 -10.16 -5.44
C LEU A 114 -12.64 -9.39 -5.85
N ALA A 115 -12.78 -8.27 -6.57
CA ALA A 115 -11.66 -7.44 -6.99
C ALA A 115 -10.88 -6.89 -5.78
N LEU A 116 -11.57 -6.40 -4.75
CA LEU A 116 -10.95 -5.96 -3.50
C LEU A 116 -10.20 -7.11 -2.81
N SER A 117 -10.81 -8.29 -2.77
CA SER A 117 -10.22 -9.49 -2.16
C SER A 117 -8.95 -9.93 -2.91
N ILE A 118 -8.97 -9.90 -4.25
CA ILE A 118 -7.81 -10.20 -5.09
C ILE A 118 -6.69 -9.20 -4.84
N PHE A 119 -7.01 -7.89 -4.83
CA PHE A 119 -6.01 -6.86 -4.58
C PHE A 119 -5.36 -7.04 -3.21
N LEU A 120 -6.17 -7.26 -2.18
CA LEU A 120 -5.67 -7.47 -0.81
C LEU A 120 -4.82 -8.73 -0.69
N GLY A 121 -5.26 -9.83 -1.28
CA GLY A 121 -4.48 -11.07 -1.30
C GLY A 121 -3.12 -10.87 -1.96
N TYR A 122 -3.11 -10.18 -3.08
CA TYR A 122 -1.90 -9.83 -3.80
C TYR A 122 -0.98 -8.92 -2.96
N PHE A 123 -1.52 -7.84 -2.39
CA PHE A 123 -0.77 -6.93 -1.52
C PHE A 123 -0.15 -7.65 -0.31
N LEU A 124 -0.93 -8.49 0.37
CA LEU A 124 -0.45 -9.25 1.52
C LEU A 124 0.65 -10.27 1.14
N ALA A 125 0.55 -10.90 -0.03
CA ALA A 125 1.60 -11.76 -0.56
C ALA A 125 2.86 -10.95 -0.91
N SER A 126 2.69 -9.84 -1.60
CA SER A 126 3.80 -8.94 -1.97
C SER A 126 4.53 -8.40 -0.75
N ALA A 127 3.84 -8.06 0.33
CA ALA A 127 4.48 -7.62 1.57
C ALA A 127 5.43 -8.67 2.20
N ILE A 128 5.30 -9.95 1.83
CA ILE A 128 6.25 -11.00 2.22
C ILE A 128 7.48 -11.00 1.30
N PHE A 129 7.27 -10.88 -0.01
CA PHE A 129 8.28 -11.20 -1.02
C PHE A 129 8.94 -9.98 -1.65
N GLU A 130 8.33 -8.78 -1.57
CA GLU A 130 8.89 -7.59 -2.20
C GLU A 130 10.10 -7.06 -1.43
N PRO A 131 11.27 -7.06 -2.06
CA PRO A 131 12.49 -6.62 -1.40
C PRO A 131 12.67 -5.10 -1.41
N ASP A 132 12.00 -4.39 -2.33
CA ASP A 132 12.18 -2.95 -2.53
C ASP A 132 10.92 -2.27 -3.10
N PHE A 133 10.83 -0.93 -2.93
CA PHE A 133 9.72 -0.14 -3.44
C PHE A 133 9.64 -0.12 -4.97
N GLY A 134 10.77 -0.18 -5.67
CA GLY A 134 10.77 -0.20 -7.13
C GLY A 134 10.18 -1.49 -7.69
N SER A 135 10.46 -2.61 -7.05
CA SER A 135 9.85 -3.91 -7.35
C SER A 135 8.36 -3.88 -7.04
N TRP A 136 7.97 -3.35 -5.88
CA TRP A 136 6.58 -3.20 -5.49
C TRP A 136 5.77 -2.43 -6.55
N VAL A 137 6.24 -1.25 -6.97
CA VAL A 137 5.56 -0.45 -8.03
C VAL A 137 5.34 -1.26 -9.31
N ARG A 138 6.37 -1.96 -9.74
CA ARG A 138 6.32 -2.78 -10.96
C ARG A 138 5.26 -3.88 -10.84
N HIS A 139 5.24 -4.56 -9.72
CA HIS A 139 4.29 -5.64 -9.47
C HIS A 139 2.88 -5.11 -9.17
N GLU A 140 2.74 -3.99 -8.47
CA GLU A 140 1.45 -3.34 -8.25
C GLU A 140 0.79 -2.94 -9.58
N SER A 141 1.57 -2.59 -10.60
CA SER A 141 1.02 -2.28 -11.92
C SER A 141 0.21 -3.43 -12.54
N ALA A 142 0.52 -4.68 -12.20
CA ALA A 142 -0.27 -5.84 -12.60
C ALA A 142 -1.68 -5.85 -11.99
N THR A 143 -1.90 -5.13 -10.89
CA THR A 143 -3.21 -5.00 -10.24
C THR A 143 -4.05 -3.83 -10.79
N PHE A 144 -3.51 -2.99 -11.68
CA PHE A 144 -4.24 -1.84 -12.23
C PHE A 144 -5.58 -2.18 -12.88
N PRO A 145 -5.74 -3.30 -13.63
CA PRO A 145 -7.06 -3.69 -14.11
C PRO A 145 -8.07 -3.93 -12.99
N VAL A 146 -7.62 -4.51 -11.87
CA VAL A 146 -8.45 -4.78 -10.68
C VAL A 146 -8.80 -3.45 -9.98
N LEU A 147 -7.83 -2.57 -9.79
CA LEU A 147 -8.06 -1.22 -9.26
C LEU A 147 -9.00 -0.41 -10.15
N HIS A 148 -8.87 -0.55 -11.47
CA HIS A 148 -9.75 0.12 -12.43
C HIS A 148 -11.20 -0.35 -12.28
N LEU A 149 -11.44 -1.65 -12.13
CA LEU A 149 -12.77 -2.19 -11.86
C LEU A 149 -13.36 -1.62 -10.57
N LEU A 150 -12.55 -1.50 -9.51
CA LEU A 150 -12.97 -0.91 -8.25
C LEU A 150 -13.38 0.57 -8.39
N VAL A 151 -12.65 1.35 -9.22
CA VAL A 151 -12.91 2.78 -9.44
C VAL A 151 -14.09 3.01 -10.38
N MET A 152 -14.23 2.21 -11.43
CA MET A 152 -15.23 2.40 -12.49
C MET A 152 -16.62 1.89 -12.10
N SER A 153 -16.71 1.04 -11.09
CA SER A 153 -17.99 0.51 -10.67
C SER A 153 -18.87 1.60 -10.04
N SER A 154 -20.17 1.52 -10.25
CA SER A 154 -21.18 2.46 -9.75
C SER A 154 -21.45 2.34 -8.25
N ASN A 155 -20.43 1.99 -7.49
CA ASN A 155 -20.49 1.74 -6.06
C ASN A 155 -20.86 3.00 -5.27
N GLN A 156 -21.63 2.84 -4.22
CA GLN A 156 -22.03 3.90 -3.29
C GLN A 156 -20.79 4.57 -2.66
N CYS A 157 -19.72 3.82 -2.37
CA CYS A 157 -18.46 4.35 -1.85
C CYS A 157 -17.81 5.35 -2.82
N VAL A 158 -17.78 5.03 -4.12
CA VAL A 158 -17.24 5.92 -5.15
C VAL A 158 -18.13 7.15 -5.31
N SER A 159 -19.45 7.01 -5.23
CA SER A 159 -20.38 8.12 -5.29
C SER A 159 -20.27 9.03 -4.06
N ALA A 160 -20.15 8.47 -2.85
CA ALA A 160 -19.92 9.21 -1.62
C ALA A 160 -18.59 9.97 -1.66
N TRP A 161 -17.52 9.33 -2.13
CA TRP A 161 -16.22 9.99 -2.29
C TRP A 161 -16.28 11.14 -3.30
N LYS A 162 -16.93 10.94 -4.46
CA LYS A 162 -17.16 12.00 -5.46
C LYS A 162 -17.98 13.16 -4.89
N ALA A 163 -19.02 12.86 -4.12
CA ALA A 163 -19.84 13.86 -3.45
C ALA A 163 -19.04 14.68 -2.43
N ASN A 164 -18.22 14.03 -1.61
CA ASN A 164 -17.33 14.67 -0.65
C ASN A 164 -16.28 15.56 -1.35
N ALA A 165 -15.68 15.07 -2.42
CA ALA A 165 -14.73 15.85 -3.22
C ALA A 165 -15.38 17.08 -3.86
N ALA A 166 -16.60 16.95 -4.39
CA ALA A 166 -17.38 18.06 -4.93
C ALA A 166 -17.75 19.08 -3.84
N ALA A 167 -18.16 18.63 -2.66
CA ALA A 167 -18.47 19.48 -1.52
C ALA A 167 -17.22 20.26 -1.05
N LEU A 168 -16.07 19.62 -1.01
CA LEU A 168 -14.80 20.25 -0.67
C LEU A 168 -14.45 21.35 -1.70
N LYS A 169 -14.53 21.04 -2.99
CA LYS A 169 -14.29 22.00 -4.08
C LYS A 169 -15.23 23.21 -4.01
N SER A 170 -16.50 22.99 -3.67
CA SER A 170 -17.48 24.08 -3.54
C SER A 170 -17.16 25.00 -2.34
N LYS A 171 -16.67 24.45 -1.22
CA LYS A 171 -16.23 25.24 -0.07
C LYS A 171 -15.04 26.13 -0.40
N PHE A 172 -14.04 25.59 -1.09
CA PHE A 172 -12.86 26.37 -1.53
C PHE A 172 -13.26 27.49 -2.50
N HIS A 173 -14.18 27.22 -3.43
CA HIS A 173 -14.64 28.23 -4.37
C HIS A 173 -15.43 29.36 -3.70
N LYS A 174 -16.25 29.06 -2.68
CA LYS A 174 -16.95 30.08 -1.88
C LYS A 174 -15.97 30.94 -1.08
N GLN A 175 -14.94 30.33 -0.50
CA GLN A 175 -13.94 31.04 0.29
C GLN A 175 -13.10 31.99 -0.58
N SER A 176 -12.73 31.55 -1.79
CA SER A 176 -12.03 32.39 -2.76
C SER A 176 -12.85 33.62 -3.21
N LYS A 177 -14.17 33.44 -3.43
CA LYS A 177 -15.05 34.57 -3.77
C LYS A 177 -15.24 35.57 -2.63
N HIS A 178 -15.21 35.10 -1.37
CA HIS A 178 -15.36 35.97 -0.21
C HIS A 178 -14.09 36.79 0.03
N SER A 179 -12.90 36.25 -0.21
CA SER A 179 -11.65 37.00 -0.10
C SER A 179 -11.51 38.08 -1.18
N SER A 180 -11.99 37.83 -2.40
CA SER A 180 -11.92 38.83 -3.48
C SER A 180 -12.92 39.98 -3.32
N SER A 181 -13.99 39.82 -2.54
CA SER A 181 -14.95 40.90 -2.28
C SER A 181 -14.45 41.97 -1.29
N TRP A 182 -13.48 41.62 -0.44
CA TRP A 182 -12.87 42.56 0.52
C TRP A 182 -11.81 43.49 -0.11
N GLU A 183 -11.18 43.07 -1.21
CA GLU A 183 -10.21 43.90 -1.93
C GLU A 183 -10.83 44.99 -2.77
N GLY A 184 -12.13 44.92 -3.09
CA GLY A 184 -12.88 45.93 -3.86
C GLY A 184 -13.49 47.06 -3.02
N GLU A 185 -13.47 46.95 -1.67
CA GLU A 185 -14.13 47.93 -0.80
C GLU A 185 -13.13 48.92 -0.13
N VAL A 186 -11.84 48.75 -0.42
CA VAL A 186 -10.74 49.58 0.13
C VAL A 186 -10.10 50.48 -0.94
N ALA A 187 -10.66 50.56 -2.14
CA ALA A 187 -10.30 51.49 -3.21
C ALA A 187 -11.38 52.55 -3.38
#